data_040a2e02531ca47bd9c26e09dc3dd929
#
_entry.id   040a2e02531ca47bd9c26e09dc3dd929
#
_cell.length_a   1.000
_cell.length_b   1.000
_cell.length_c   1.000
_cell.angle_alpha   90.00
_cell.angle_beta   90.00
_cell.angle_gamma   90.00
#
_symmetry.space_group_name_H-M   'P 1'
#
loop_
_entity.id
_entity.type
_entity.pdbx_description
1 polymer ?
#
loop_
_entity_poly.entity_id
_entity_poly.type
_entity_poly.pdbx_seq_one_letter_code
_entity_poly.pdbx_strand_id
1 'polypeptide(L)'
;MHNIGNIMKQAKKMQEKIGRLQEELETRTIEAQAGGGMVRVVVNGKFEVVSLKIEKEVVNPEDIEMLQDLIAAAVNEGIRKSQEMASSEMAKITGGLGIPGMGM
;
A
#
# COMPACT_ATOMS: atom_id res chain seq x y z
N MET A 1 -12.15 30.48 25.69
CA MET A 1 -12.88 29.39 25.93
C MET A 1 -13.01 28.43 24.75
N HIS A 2 -13.64 28.79 23.74
CA HIS A 2 -13.75 27.92 22.62
C HIS A 2 -12.71 28.24 21.61
N ASN A 3 -11.76 27.34 21.47
CA ASN A 3 -10.68 27.52 20.54
C ASN A 3 -11.07 27.04 19.14
N ILE A 4 -12.17 27.58 18.62
CA ILE A 4 -12.60 27.22 17.27
C ILE A 4 -11.51 27.51 16.26
N GLY A 5 -10.86 28.68 16.38
CA GLY A 5 -9.75 29.03 15.51
C GLY A 5 -8.59 28.03 15.62
N ASN A 6 -8.34 27.54 16.83
CA ASN A 6 -7.28 26.57 17.07
C ASN A 6 -7.63 25.21 16.48
N ILE A 7 -8.89 24.80 16.64
CA ILE A 7 -9.39 23.55 16.09
C ILE A 7 -9.31 23.57 14.56
N MET A 8 -9.73 24.68 13.96
CA MET A 8 -9.66 24.83 12.50
C MET A 8 -8.23 24.82 11.99
N LYS A 9 -7.33 25.41 12.75
CA LYS A 9 -5.92 25.44 12.41
C LYS A 9 -5.33 24.03 12.44
N GLN A 10 -5.69 23.24 13.45
CA GLN A 10 -5.24 21.87 13.57
C GLN A 10 -5.81 21.00 12.44
N ALA A 11 -7.09 21.20 12.10
CA ALA A 11 -7.71 20.49 11.00
C ALA A 11 -7.02 20.78 9.68
N LYS A 12 -6.67 22.04 9.46
CA LYS A 12 -5.97 22.45 8.25
C LYS A 12 -4.60 21.80 8.17
N LYS A 13 -3.87 21.78 9.29
CA LYS A 13 -2.56 21.12 9.33
C LYS A 13 -2.67 19.63 9.04
N MET A 14 -3.71 19.01 9.55
CA MET A 14 -3.95 17.60 9.29
C MET A 14 -4.23 17.35 7.81
N GLN A 15 -5.06 18.19 7.19
CA GLN A 15 -5.32 18.09 5.76
C GLN A 15 -4.05 18.22 4.94
N GLU A 16 -3.17 19.14 5.33
CA GLU A 16 -1.90 19.32 4.65
C GLU A 16 -1.01 18.07 4.77
N LYS A 17 -0.99 17.46 5.96
CA LYS A 17 -0.21 16.23 6.16
C LYS A 17 -0.78 15.08 5.35
N ILE A 18 -2.09 14.96 5.29
CA ILE A 18 -2.74 13.92 4.50
C ILE A 18 -2.43 14.11 3.02
N GLY A 19 -2.50 15.35 2.54
CA GLY A 19 -2.17 15.64 1.15
C GLY A 19 -0.74 15.29 0.80
N ARG A 20 0.21 15.61 1.67
CA ARG A 20 1.60 15.25 1.46
C ARG A 20 1.80 13.74 1.48
N LEU A 21 1.11 13.05 2.40
CA LEU A 21 1.20 11.60 2.45
C LEU A 21 0.68 10.97 1.16
N GLN A 22 -0.42 11.48 0.63
CA GLN A 22 -0.95 10.96 -0.63
C GLN A 22 0.05 11.10 -1.77
N GLU A 23 0.76 12.22 -1.81
CA GLU A 23 1.81 12.43 -2.81
C GLU A 23 2.97 11.47 -2.60
N GLU A 24 3.39 11.27 -1.36
CA GLU A 24 4.47 10.33 -1.03
C GLU A 24 4.10 8.91 -1.41
N LEU A 25 2.86 8.52 -1.18
CA LEU A 25 2.41 7.17 -1.47
C LEU A 25 2.44 6.84 -2.96
N GLU A 26 2.35 7.83 -3.82
CA GLU A 26 2.46 7.60 -5.26
C GLU A 26 3.80 7.02 -5.66
N THR A 27 4.85 7.42 -4.97
CA THR A 27 6.21 6.98 -5.29
C THR A 27 6.78 5.97 -4.31
N ARG A 28 6.14 5.81 -3.16
CA ARG A 28 6.58 4.86 -2.16
C ARG A 28 6.13 3.46 -2.57
N THR A 29 7.07 2.52 -2.56
CA THR A 29 6.80 1.17 -3.07
C THR A 29 7.09 0.10 -2.04
N ILE A 30 6.45 -1.04 -2.24
CA ILE A 30 6.73 -2.27 -1.51
C ILE A 30 6.92 -3.40 -2.51
N GLU A 31 7.61 -4.45 -2.08
CA GLU A 31 7.80 -5.64 -2.89
C GLU A 31 7.06 -6.81 -2.29
N ALA A 32 6.60 -7.70 -3.17
CA ALA A 32 6.02 -8.97 -2.77
C ALA A 32 6.45 -10.02 -3.77
N GLN A 33 6.33 -11.29 -3.38
CA GLN A 33 6.77 -12.38 -4.23
C GLN A 33 5.92 -13.61 -4.00
N ALA A 34 5.99 -14.53 -4.93
CA ALA A 34 5.37 -15.83 -4.85
C ALA A 34 6.30 -16.88 -5.48
N GLY A 35 6.11 -18.12 -5.07
CA GLY A 35 6.90 -19.23 -5.62
C GLY A 35 8.37 -19.13 -5.29
N GLY A 36 8.71 -18.67 -4.07
CA GLY A 36 10.11 -18.57 -3.67
C GLY A 36 10.87 -17.52 -4.45
N GLY A 37 10.20 -16.46 -4.87
CA GLY A 37 10.84 -15.36 -5.61
C GLY A 37 10.77 -15.54 -7.12
N MET A 38 10.08 -16.56 -7.61
CA MET A 38 9.95 -16.79 -9.06
C MET A 38 9.10 -15.72 -9.73
N VAL A 39 8.15 -15.16 -9.00
CA VAL A 39 7.38 -13.99 -9.45
C VAL A 39 7.48 -12.93 -8.40
N ARG A 40 7.88 -11.74 -8.80
CA ARG A 40 8.03 -10.59 -7.91
C ARG A 40 7.24 -9.42 -8.45
N VAL A 41 6.61 -8.66 -7.55
CA VAL A 41 5.88 -7.45 -7.91
C VAL A 41 6.36 -6.29 -7.07
N VAL A 42 6.28 -5.10 -7.64
CA VAL A 42 6.46 -3.85 -6.92
C VAL A 42 5.15 -3.10 -7.03
N VAL A 43 4.61 -2.68 -5.88
CA VAL A 43 3.32 -1.99 -5.80
C VAL A 43 3.55 -0.66 -5.08
N ASN A 44 2.96 0.41 -5.58
CA ASN A 44 3.07 1.71 -4.91
C ASN A 44 1.97 1.87 -3.86
N GLY A 45 2.01 2.99 -3.14
CA GLY A 45 1.03 3.26 -2.09
C GLY A 45 -0.36 3.61 -2.59
N LYS A 46 -0.54 3.72 -3.88
CA LYS A 46 -1.83 3.89 -4.54
C LYS A 46 -2.41 2.56 -5.02
N PHE A 47 -1.80 1.46 -4.59
CA PHE A 47 -2.26 0.11 -4.91
C PHE A 47 -2.12 -0.23 -6.39
N GLU A 48 -1.13 0.37 -7.04
CA GLU A 48 -0.86 0.13 -8.46
C GLU A 48 0.37 -0.76 -8.59
N VAL A 49 0.29 -1.74 -9.48
CA VAL A 49 1.46 -2.57 -9.81
C VAL A 49 2.38 -1.75 -10.69
N VAL A 50 3.57 -1.45 -10.16
CA VAL A 50 4.57 -0.65 -10.86
C VAL A 50 5.42 -1.54 -11.77
N SER A 51 5.74 -2.73 -11.29
CA SER A 51 6.52 -3.68 -12.09
C SER A 51 6.20 -5.11 -11.69
N LEU A 52 6.42 -6.00 -12.63
CA LEU A 52 6.22 -7.43 -12.46
C LEU A 52 7.41 -8.13 -13.09
N LYS A 53 8.06 -8.99 -12.32
CA LYS A 53 9.20 -9.75 -12.80
C LYS A 53 8.91 -11.24 -12.67
N ILE A 54 9.11 -11.97 -13.76
CA ILE A 54 8.85 -13.40 -13.82
C ILE A 54 10.15 -14.09 -14.21
N GLU A 55 10.57 -15.08 -13.42
CA GLU A 55 11.74 -15.88 -13.75
C GLU A 55 11.38 -16.88 -14.86
N LYS A 56 12.32 -17.11 -15.77
CA LYS A 56 12.09 -17.99 -16.91
C LYS A 56 11.67 -19.40 -16.50
N GLU A 57 12.17 -19.86 -15.37
CA GLU A 57 11.93 -21.21 -14.88
C GLU A 57 10.46 -21.54 -14.70
N VAL A 58 9.62 -20.54 -14.46
CA VAL A 58 8.19 -20.77 -14.27
C VAL A 58 7.36 -20.45 -15.51
N VAL A 59 8.02 -20.12 -16.61
CA VAL A 59 7.33 -19.87 -17.88
C VAL A 59 7.33 -21.18 -18.68
N ASN A 60 6.29 -21.95 -18.51
CA ASN A 60 6.14 -23.25 -19.14
C ASN A 60 4.81 -23.26 -19.89
N PRO A 61 4.85 -23.31 -21.25
CA PRO A 61 3.61 -23.34 -22.03
C PRO A 61 2.71 -24.53 -21.72
N GLU A 62 3.29 -25.59 -21.14
CA GLU A 62 2.51 -26.79 -20.77
C GLU A 62 1.81 -26.61 -19.42
N ASP A 63 2.13 -25.56 -18.69
CA ASP A 63 1.54 -25.32 -17.38
C ASP A 63 1.33 -23.83 -17.14
N ILE A 64 0.45 -23.25 -17.93
CA ILE A 64 0.12 -21.82 -17.83
C ILE A 64 -0.61 -21.53 -16.53
N GLU A 65 -1.41 -22.49 -16.06
CA GLU A 65 -2.19 -22.32 -14.84
C GLU A 65 -1.31 -22.05 -13.63
N MET A 66 -0.18 -22.76 -13.53
CA MET A 66 0.77 -22.51 -12.43
C MET A 66 1.27 -21.06 -12.47
N LEU A 67 1.63 -20.57 -13.67
CA LEU A 67 2.11 -19.20 -13.81
C LEU A 67 1.03 -18.20 -13.44
N GLN A 68 -0.20 -18.43 -13.86
CA GLN A 68 -1.32 -17.57 -13.51
C GLN A 68 -1.51 -17.49 -11.99
N ASP A 69 -1.43 -18.63 -11.33
CA ASP A 69 -1.60 -18.69 -9.86
C ASP A 69 -0.47 -17.94 -9.15
N LEU A 70 0.76 -18.10 -9.62
CA LEU A 70 1.89 -17.38 -9.02
C LEU A 70 1.76 -15.87 -9.20
N ILE A 71 1.34 -15.42 -10.37
CA ILE A 71 1.16 -13.98 -10.62
C ILE A 71 0.05 -13.45 -9.73
N ALA A 72 -1.07 -14.14 -9.66
CA ALA A 72 -2.19 -13.71 -8.82
C ALA A 72 -1.78 -13.63 -7.36
N ALA A 73 -1.04 -14.63 -6.86
CA ALA A 73 -0.58 -14.65 -5.48
C ALA A 73 0.36 -13.48 -5.19
N ALA A 74 1.31 -13.23 -6.07
CA ALA A 74 2.27 -12.13 -5.88
C ALA A 74 1.58 -10.77 -5.91
N VAL A 75 0.69 -10.55 -6.88
CA VAL A 75 -0.03 -9.29 -7.01
C VAL A 75 -0.92 -9.04 -5.80
N ASN A 76 -1.67 -10.04 -5.38
CA ASN A 76 -2.56 -9.89 -4.22
C ASN A 76 -1.78 -9.61 -2.94
N GLU A 77 -0.65 -10.27 -2.75
CA GLU A 77 0.20 -10.00 -1.59
C GLU A 77 0.78 -8.59 -1.65
N GLY A 78 1.19 -8.16 -2.83
CA GLY A 78 1.72 -6.80 -3.02
C GLY A 78 0.68 -5.74 -2.69
N ILE A 79 -0.54 -5.93 -3.16
CA ILE A 79 -1.62 -4.99 -2.89
C ILE A 79 -1.94 -4.97 -1.40
N ARG A 80 -1.98 -6.15 -0.76
CA ARG A 80 -2.24 -6.25 0.68
C ARG A 80 -1.18 -5.49 1.49
N LYS A 81 0.09 -5.69 1.16
CA LYS A 81 1.19 -4.99 1.84
C LYS A 81 1.12 -3.49 1.61
N SER A 82 0.76 -3.08 0.40
CA SER A 82 0.60 -1.66 0.09
C SER A 82 -0.52 -1.03 0.90
N GLN A 83 -1.63 -1.75 1.05
CA GLN A 83 -2.75 -1.28 1.87
C GLN A 83 -2.34 -1.14 3.34
N GLU A 84 -1.58 -2.09 3.85
CA GLU A 84 -1.06 -2.01 5.22
C GLU A 84 -0.13 -0.82 5.40
N MET A 85 0.75 -0.60 4.43
CA MET A 85 1.66 0.54 4.46
C MET A 85 0.90 1.86 4.49
N ALA A 86 -0.06 2.03 3.57
CA ALA A 86 -0.84 3.26 3.49
C ALA A 86 -1.64 3.48 4.77
N SER A 87 -2.25 2.44 5.29
CA SER A 87 -3.03 2.50 6.52
C SER A 87 -2.15 2.86 7.72
N SER A 88 -0.98 2.26 7.81
CA SER A 88 -0.02 2.53 8.88
C SER A 88 0.45 3.98 8.85
N GLU A 89 0.75 4.51 7.67
CA GLU A 89 1.18 5.90 7.53
C GLU A 89 0.06 6.88 7.85
N MET A 90 -1.15 6.55 7.43
CA MET A 90 -2.32 7.38 7.76
C MET A 90 -2.58 7.39 9.25
N ALA A 91 -2.42 6.26 9.92
CA ALA A 91 -2.61 6.15 11.36
C ALA A 91 -1.66 7.06 12.14
N LYS A 92 -0.45 7.27 11.64
CA LYS A 92 0.50 8.18 12.27
C LYS A 92 0.00 9.61 12.28
N ILE A 93 -0.73 10.00 11.24
CA ILE A 93 -1.29 11.35 11.14
C ILE A 93 -2.53 11.49 12.02
N THR A 94 -3.39 10.49 12.02
CA THR A 94 -4.67 10.53 12.71
C THR A 94 -4.66 9.86 14.08
N GLY A 95 -3.54 9.27 14.46
CA GLY A 95 -3.46 8.42 15.65
C GLY A 95 -3.88 9.07 16.94
N GLY A 96 -3.69 10.37 17.07
CA GLY A 96 -4.07 11.09 18.28
C GLY A 96 -5.55 11.36 18.41
N LEU A 97 -6.33 11.11 17.36
CA LEU A 97 -7.75 11.40 17.37
C LEU A 97 -8.61 10.27 17.92
N GLY A 98 -8.03 9.08 18.08
CA GLY A 98 -8.74 7.96 18.65
C GLY A 98 -10.02 7.60 17.89
N ILE A 99 -9.94 7.49 16.59
CA ILE A 99 -11.11 7.20 15.75
C ILE A 99 -11.61 5.80 16.03
N PRO A 100 -12.87 5.66 16.50
CA PRO A 100 -13.41 4.34 16.81
C PRO A 100 -13.44 3.43 15.59
N GLY A 101 -13.02 2.20 15.78
CA GLY A 101 -13.04 1.20 14.72
C GLY A 101 -11.85 1.20 13.80
N MET A 102 -11.03 2.22 13.87
CA MET A 102 -9.86 2.30 12.99
C MET A 102 -8.64 1.57 13.55
N GLY A 103 -8.57 1.43 14.84
CA GLY A 103 -7.45 0.77 15.48
C GLY A 103 -7.66 -0.72 15.73
N MET A 104 -8.70 -1.26 15.21
CA MET A 104 -9.12 -2.63 15.52
C MET A 104 -8.49 -3.66 14.59
#